data_155a503cbfe15069bdb8da598d25542b
#
_entry.id   155a503cbfe15069bdb8da598d25542b
#
_cell.length_a   1.000
_cell.length_b   1.000
_cell.length_c   1.000
_cell.angle_alpha   90.00
_cell.angle_beta   90.00
_cell.angle_gamma   90.00
#
_symmetry.space_group_name_H-M   'P 1'
#
loop_
_entity.id
_entity.type
_entity.pdbx_description
1 polymer ?
#
loop_
_entity_poly.entity_id
_entity_poly.type
_entity_poly.pdbx_seq_one_letter_code
_entity_poly.pdbx_strand_id
1 'polypeptide(L)'
;GFQELISKSELPDKELILRVLSMYEDPEEREAQIKNISSIYSEIADEVLPKLRRARITLNYQLIGRSDEQIQEQYAADPKVLSLEEILYSSILTEDAEEQKEIFNTAIKLHPTDYRAYNNLGVMAYNAGDYNTAANYFQKALAANSSAPEVQLNLGYLELLQGNVSDAEALMALGAEAKAGDEALGNLYIAQGLYGRAAYLLEKLPTNSTALAQMLDGDYSTAKKTIASIKNPDATTHYIKAVLGARTGNAALIYDGLKSAVKLD
;
A
#
# COMPACT_ATOMS: atom_id res chain seq x y z
N GLY A 1 -0.62 -17.11 -38.76
CA GLY A 1 0.64 -16.66 -39.38
C GLY A 1 0.70 -16.96 -40.87
N PHE A 2 1.90 -16.86 -41.49
CA PHE A 2 2.08 -17.06 -42.97
C PHE A 2 1.55 -18.41 -43.43
N GLN A 3 1.90 -19.51 -42.76
CA GLN A 3 1.39 -20.85 -43.06
C GLN A 3 -0.13 -20.94 -43.05
N GLU A 4 -0.77 -20.29 -42.10
CA GLU A 4 -2.24 -20.30 -42.01
C GLU A 4 -2.89 -19.51 -43.16
N LEU A 5 -2.28 -18.40 -43.57
CA LEU A 5 -2.76 -17.64 -44.73
C LEU A 5 -2.60 -18.44 -46.02
N ILE A 6 -1.47 -19.13 -46.20
CA ILE A 6 -1.26 -20.05 -47.35
C ILE A 6 -2.27 -21.20 -47.34
N SER A 7 -2.51 -21.83 -46.19
CA SER A 7 -3.46 -22.95 -46.09
C SER A 7 -4.91 -22.55 -46.44
N LYS A 8 -5.28 -21.28 -46.17
CA LYS A 8 -6.60 -20.71 -46.46
C LYS A 8 -6.71 -20.04 -47.83
N SER A 9 -5.59 -19.89 -48.55
CA SER A 9 -5.57 -19.28 -49.88
C SER A 9 -6.02 -20.25 -50.95
N GLU A 10 -6.40 -19.71 -52.10
CA GLU A 10 -6.71 -20.50 -53.31
C GLU A 10 -5.50 -20.60 -54.26
N LEU A 11 -4.31 -20.39 -53.75
CA LEU A 11 -3.06 -20.44 -54.52
C LEU A 11 -2.90 -21.81 -55.16
N PRO A 12 -2.56 -21.89 -56.47
CA PRO A 12 -2.12 -23.09 -57.07
C PRO A 12 -0.86 -23.61 -56.34
N ASP A 13 -0.73 -24.92 -56.19
CA ASP A 13 0.43 -25.55 -55.51
C ASP A 13 0.65 -25.16 -54.05
N LYS A 14 -0.37 -24.67 -53.32
CA LYS A 14 -0.28 -24.30 -51.89
C LYS A 14 0.32 -25.44 -51.03
N GLU A 15 0.08 -26.69 -51.40
CA GLU A 15 0.64 -27.85 -50.68
C GLU A 15 2.16 -27.95 -50.85
N LEU A 16 2.69 -27.55 -52.04
CA LEU A 16 4.12 -27.48 -52.27
C LEU A 16 4.77 -26.42 -51.38
N ILE A 17 4.12 -25.26 -51.28
CA ILE A 17 4.59 -24.16 -50.41
C ILE A 17 4.59 -24.61 -48.96
N LEU A 18 3.51 -25.23 -48.47
CA LEU A 18 3.43 -25.74 -47.10
C LEU A 18 4.47 -26.80 -46.79
N ARG A 19 4.77 -27.66 -47.81
CA ARG A 19 5.83 -28.68 -47.72
C ARG A 19 7.21 -28.01 -47.59
N VAL A 20 7.54 -27.01 -48.40
CA VAL A 20 8.79 -26.24 -48.32
C VAL A 20 8.91 -25.55 -46.93
N LEU A 21 7.84 -24.95 -46.44
CA LEU A 21 7.79 -24.35 -45.12
C LEU A 21 8.03 -25.33 -43.97
N SER A 22 7.72 -26.63 -44.18
CA SER A 22 7.96 -27.68 -43.19
C SER A 22 9.33 -28.32 -43.29
N MET A 23 10.03 -28.21 -44.42
CA MET A 23 11.31 -28.85 -44.67
C MET A 23 12.51 -28.02 -44.15
N TYR A 24 12.38 -26.73 -44.09
CA TYR A 24 13.45 -25.82 -43.70
C TYR A 24 13.10 -25.11 -42.40
N GLU A 25 13.94 -25.22 -41.39
CA GLU A 25 13.75 -24.54 -40.11
C GLU A 25 14.22 -23.07 -40.15
N ASP A 26 15.26 -22.79 -40.95
CA ASP A 26 15.78 -21.45 -41.11
C ASP A 26 14.88 -20.58 -41.99
N PRO A 27 14.48 -19.37 -41.50
CA PRO A 27 13.61 -18.45 -42.23
C PRO A 27 14.22 -17.97 -43.55
N GLU A 28 15.53 -17.75 -43.64
CA GLU A 28 16.21 -17.26 -44.85
C GLU A 28 16.25 -18.33 -45.93
N GLU A 29 16.54 -19.58 -45.54
CA GLU A 29 16.48 -20.73 -46.47
C GLU A 29 15.08 -20.97 -46.98
N ARG A 30 14.05 -20.90 -46.11
CA ARG A 30 12.64 -20.99 -46.50
C ARG A 30 12.26 -19.94 -47.56
N GLU A 31 12.65 -18.68 -47.30
CA GLU A 31 12.36 -17.59 -48.24
C GLU A 31 13.07 -17.78 -49.57
N ALA A 32 14.32 -18.24 -49.58
CA ALA A 32 15.07 -18.53 -50.79
C ALA A 32 14.42 -19.66 -51.61
N GLN A 33 13.98 -20.72 -50.97
CA GLN A 33 13.33 -21.86 -51.64
C GLN A 33 11.95 -21.48 -52.20
N ILE A 34 11.18 -20.67 -51.49
CA ILE A 34 9.90 -20.16 -52.01
C ILE A 34 10.12 -19.22 -53.18
N LYS A 35 11.14 -18.37 -53.17
CA LYS A 35 11.52 -17.49 -54.28
C LYS A 35 11.96 -18.27 -55.51
N ASN A 36 12.58 -19.44 -55.36
CA ASN A 36 13.01 -20.30 -56.45
C ASN A 36 11.83 -20.96 -57.20
N ILE A 37 10.64 -20.99 -56.57
CA ILE A 37 9.40 -21.40 -57.23
C ILE A 37 8.79 -20.17 -57.93
N SER A 38 9.41 -19.77 -59.03
CA SER A 38 9.17 -18.47 -59.66
C SER A 38 7.76 -18.17 -60.11
N SER A 39 6.98 -19.20 -60.47
CA SER A 39 5.56 -19.04 -60.89
C SER A 39 4.63 -18.73 -59.70
N ILE A 40 5.00 -19.16 -58.49
CA ILE A 40 4.16 -19.06 -57.29
C ILE A 40 4.52 -17.82 -56.49
N TYR A 41 5.78 -17.37 -56.56
CA TYR A 41 6.26 -16.23 -55.73
C TYR A 41 5.53 -14.94 -56.09
N SER A 42 5.22 -14.65 -57.33
CA SER A 42 4.48 -13.45 -57.72
C SER A 42 3.06 -13.47 -57.16
N GLU A 43 2.39 -14.58 -57.15
CA GLU A 43 1.03 -14.75 -56.62
C GLU A 43 1.04 -14.60 -55.07
N ILE A 44 2.05 -15.19 -54.39
CA ILE A 44 2.23 -14.97 -52.95
C ILE A 44 2.50 -13.51 -52.63
N ALA A 45 3.31 -12.83 -53.46
CA ALA A 45 3.66 -11.44 -53.26
C ALA A 45 2.45 -10.51 -53.41
N ASP A 46 1.54 -10.83 -54.29
CA ASP A 46 0.36 -10.03 -54.58
C ASP A 46 -0.83 -10.35 -53.65
N GLU A 47 -1.05 -11.62 -53.28
CA GLU A 47 -2.24 -12.00 -52.51
C GLU A 47 -2.00 -12.21 -51.02
N VAL A 48 -0.83 -12.70 -50.60
CA VAL A 48 -0.57 -13.14 -49.22
C VAL A 48 0.33 -12.14 -48.46
N LEU A 49 1.44 -11.70 -49.08
CA LEU A 49 2.38 -10.80 -48.41
C LEU A 49 1.75 -9.44 -47.99
N PRO A 50 0.84 -8.83 -48.75
CA PRO A 50 0.17 -7.61 -48.32
C PRO A 50 -0.62 -7.79 -47.01
N LYS A 51 -1.23 -8.94 -46.80
CA LYS A 51 -1.99 -9.27 -45.58
C LYS A 51 -1.10 -9.47 -44.36
N LEU A 52 0.20 -9.72 -44.56
CA LEU A 52 1.23 -9.84 -43.51
C LEU A 52 2.03 -8.58 -43.27
N ARG A 53 1.94 -7.60 -44.18
CA ARG A 53 2.62 -6.31 -43.98
C ARG A 53 2.01 -5.59 -42.80
N ARG A 54 2.66 -5.68 -41.65
CA ARG A 54 2.27 -4.97 -40.44
C ARG A 54 3.43 -4.10 -40.01
N ALA A 55 3.18 -2.81 -39.92
CA ALA A 55 4.06 -1.90 -39.17
C ALA A 55 3.74 -2.07 -37.69
N ARG A 56 4.70 -2.56 -36.89
CA ARG A 56 4.60 -2.52 -35.45
C ARG A 56 5.21 -1.20 -35.00
N ILE A 57 4.36 -0.26 -34.59
CA ILE A 57 4.79 0.96 -33.94
C ILE A 57 4.88 0.66 -32.45
N THR A 58 6.07 0.72 -31.89
CA THR A 58 6.29 0.64 -30.43
C THR A 58 6.50 2.07 -29.94
N LEU A 59 5.53 2.57 -29.18
CA LEU A 59 5.66 3.85 -28.50
C LEU A 59 6.26 3.61 -27.11
N ASN A 60 7.51 3.99 -26.94
CA ASN A 60 8.13 4.02 -25.61
C ASN A 60 7.87 5.43 -25.06
N TYR A 61 7.16 5.48 -23.93
CA TYR A 61 6.95 6.72 -23.20
C TYR A 61 7.39 6.54 -21.75
N GLN A 62 7.95 7.58 -21.19
CA GLN A 62 8.27 7.65 -19.77
C GLN A 62 7.24 8.59 -19.14
N LEU A 63 6.49 8.08 -18.17
CA LEU A 63 5.68 8.91 -17.31
C LEU A 63 6.63 9.62 -16.34
N ILE A 64 6.77 10.93 -16.50
CA ILE A 64 7.45 11.79 -15.53
C ILE A 64 6.34 12.28 -14.60
N GLY A 65 6.35 11.84 -13.33
CA GLY A 65 5.45 12.36 -12.32
C GLY A 65 5.67 13.86 -12.08
N ARG A 66 4.65 14.53 -11.56
CA ARG A 66 4.80 15.94 -11.13
C ARG A 66 5.71 16.02 -9.90
N SER A 67 6.46 17.12 -9.78
CA SER A 67 7.20 17.40 -8.53
C SER A 67 6.22 17.83 -7.43
N ASP A 68 6.73 17.87 -6.19
CA ASP A 68 5.94 18.28 -5.01
C ASP A 68 5.38 19.70 -5.21
N GLU A 69 6.20 20.63 -5.72
CA GLU A 69 5.80 22.00 -6.00
C GLU A 69 4.70 22.05 -7.08
N GLN A 70 4.85 21.25 -8.13
CA GLN A 70 3.85 21.17 -9.20
C GLN A 70 2.52 20.61 -8.71
N ILE A 71 2.56 19.62 -7.79
CA ILE A 71 1.35 19.06 -7.17
C ILE A 71 0.66 20.12 -6.30
N GLN A 72 1.41 20.84 -5.47
CA GLN A 72 0.86 21.91 -4.62
C GLN A 72 0.27 23.06 -5.45
N GLU A 73 0.99 23.57 -6.45
CA GLU A 73 0.52 24.61 -7.35
C GLU A 73 -0.76 24.18 -8.10
N GLN A 74 -0.77 22.94 -8.60
CA GLN A 74 -1.91 22.42 -9.34
C GLN A 74 -3.11 22.14 -8.44
N TYR A 75 -2.88 21.66 -7.21
CA TYR A 75 -3.95 21.47 -6.23
C TYR A 75 -4.62 22.81 -5.90
N ALA A 76 -3.84 23.87 -5.70
CA ALA A 76 -4.35 25.21 -5.43
C ALA A 76 -5.11 25.82 -6.62
N ALA A 77 -4.67 25.54 -7.86
CA ALA A 77 -5.29 26.08 -9.08
C ALA A 77 -6.55 25.33 -9.50
N ASP A 78 -6.47 24.01 -9.66
CA ASP A 78 -7.58 23.11 -9.97
C ASP A 78 -7.23 21.66 -9.62
N PRO A 79 -7.71 21.13 -8.49
CA PRO A 79 -7.42 19.78 -8.05
C PRO A 79 -8.01 18.68 -8.96
N LYS A 80 -8.95 19.01 -9.87
CA LYS A 80 -9.57 18.02 -10.78
C LYS A 80 -8.60 17.47 -11.83
N VAL A 81 -7.50 18.15 -12.09
CA VAL A 81 -6.49 17.71 -13.07
C VAL A 81 -5.43 16.81 -12.43
N LEU A 82 -5.46 16.67 -11.11
CA LEU A 82 -4.61 15.73 -10.37
C LEU A 82 -5.27 14.35 -10.35
N SER A 83 -4.44 13.31 -10.38
CA SER A 83 -4.90 11.95 -10.05
C SER A 83 -5.26 11.85 -8.57
N LEU A 84 -6.04 10.83 -8.21
CA LEU A 84 -6.36 10.57 -6.80
C LEU A 84 -5.10 10.37 -5.94
N GLU A 85 -4.10 9.67 -6.48
CA GLU A 85 -2.81 9.46 -5.83
C GLU A 85 -2.11 10.79 -5.54
N GLU A 86 -2.08 11.72 -6.50
CA GLU A 86 -1.49 13.04 -6.31
C GLU A 86 -2.27 13.90 -5.32
N ILE A 87 -3.61 13.81 -5.32
CA ILE A 87 -4.44 14.50 -4.31
C ILE A 87 -4.15 13.93 -2.91
N LEU A 88 -4.13 12.62 -2.75
CA LEU A 88 -3.80 12.00 -1.45
C LEU A 88 -2.36 12.29 -1.04
N TYR A 89 -1.43 12.32 -2.00
CA TYR A 89 -0.03 12.66 -1.76
C TYR A 89 0.12 14.11 -1.28
N SER A 90 -0.68 15.05 -1.81
CA SER A 90 -0.59 16.45 -1.38
C SER A 90 -0.83 16.63 0.13
N SER A 91 -1.56 15.72 0.78
CA SER A 91 -1.77 15.77 2.23
C SER A 91 -0.52 15.55 3.07
N ILE A 92 0.50 14.89 2.53
CA ILE A 92 1.78 14.69 3.24
C ILE A 92 2.79 15.81 2.97
N LEU A 93 2.47 16.73 2.07
CA LEU A 93 3.29 17.91 1.76
C LEU A 93 2.97 19.11 2.68
N THR A 94 1.98 18.97 3.57
CA THR A 94 1.61 19.96 4.57
C THR A 94 1.56 19.33 5.96
N GLU A 95 1.92 20.09 6.98
CA GLU A 95 1.76 19.73 8.39
C GLU A 95 0.48 20.32 9.02
N ASP A 96 -0.24 21.17 8.27
CA ASP A 96 -1.49 21.78 8.73
C ASP A 96 -2.64 20.78 8.67
N ALA A 97 -3.20 20.45 9.83
CA ALA A 97 -4.27 19.46 9.96
C ALA A 97 -5.58 19.90 9.26
N GLU A 98 -5.90 21.18 9.23
CA GLU A 98 -7.09 21.67 8.53
C GLU A 98 -6.89 21.60 7.01
N GLU A 99 -5.71 21.93 6.52
CA GLU A 99 -5.38 21.76 5.11
C GLU A 99 -5.43 20.27 4.69
N GLN A 100 -4.86 19.37 5.49
CA GLN A 100 -4.98 17.92 5.25
C GLN A 100 -6.43 17.47 5.17
N LYS A 101 -7.28 17.95 6.07
CA LYS A 101 -8.71 17.64 6.09
C LYS A 101 -9.44 18.15 4.84
N GLU A 102 -9.09 19.36 4.36
CA GLU A 102 -9.64 19.90 3.12
C GLU A 102 -9.22 19.05 1.90
N ILE A 103 -7.97 18.60 1.87
CA ILE A 103 -7.44 17.70 0.83
C ILE A 103 -8.23 16.39 0.81
N PHE A 104 -8.45 15.74 1.96
CA PHE A 104 -9.23 14.52 2.01
C PHE A 104 -10.69 14.74 1.63
N ASN A 105 -11.30 15.85 2.03
CA ASN A 105 -12.66 16.19 1.58
C ASN A 105 -12.73 16.43 0.05
N THR A 106 -11.70 17.03 -0.54
CA THR A 106 -11.58 17.18 -1.98
C THR A 106 -11.44 15.82 -2.69
N ALA A 107 -10.61 14.91 -2.13
CA ALA A 107 -10.50 13.55 -2.63
C ALA A 107 -11.85 12.82 -2.59
N ILE A 108 -12.61 12.92 -1.50
CA ILE A 108 -13.95 12.33 -1.38
C ILE A 108 -14.91 12.92 -2.41
N LYS A 109 -14.87 14.23 -2.63
CA LYS A 109 -15.75 14.90 -3.60
C LYS A 109 -15.50 14.46 -5.04
N LEU A 110 -14.23 14.25 -5.40
CA LEU A 110 -13.83 13.87 -6.74
C LEU A 110 -13.87 12.35 -6.95
N HIS A 111 -13.58 11.57 -5.91
CA HIS A 111 -13.47 10.11 -5.94
C HIS A 111 -14.26 9.47 -4.77
N PRO A 112 -15.60 9.59 -4.73
CA PRO A 112 -16.43 9.19 -3.59
C PRO A 112 -16.44 7.67 -3.32
N THR A 113 -15.97 6.86 -4.26
CA THR A 113 -15.90 5.40 -4.13
C THR A 113 -14.55 4.89 -3.62
N ASP A 114 -13.57 5.79 -3.41
CA ASP A 114 -12.28 5.40 -2.83
C ASP A 114 -12.32 5.52 -1.31
N TYR A 115 -11.84 4.47 -0.63
CA TYR A 115 -11.92 4.37 0.83
C TYR A 115 -10.85 5.18 1.57
N ARG A 116 -9.72 5.48 0.91
CA ARG A 116 -8.51 6.00 1.58
C ARG A 116 -8.72 7.37 2.22
N ALA A 117 -9.41 8.27 1.54
CA ALA A 117 -9.69 9.60 2.09
C ALA A 117 -10.64 9.53 3.30
N TYR A 118 -11.66 8.66 3.26
CA TYR A 118 -12.51 8.40 4.43
C TYR A 118 -11.70 7.81 5.58
N ASN A 119 -10.85 6.83 5.30
CA ASN A 119 -9.98 6.23 6.31
C ASN A 119 -9.08 7.28 6.98
N ASN A 120 -8.44 8.15 6.20
CA ASN A 120 -7.55 9.17 6.73
C ASN A 120 -8.28 10.22 7.58
N LEU A 121 -9.49 10.65 7.19
CA LEU A 121 -10.34 11.50 8.05
C LEU A 121 -10.75 10.79 9.34
N GLY A 122 -11.00 9.47 9.28
CA GLY A 122 -11.24 8.64 10.45
C GLY A 122 -10.05 8.61 11.40
N VAL A 123 -8.83 8.46 10.87
CA VAL A 123 -7.59 8.50 11.65
C VAL A 123 -7.37 9.88 12.28
N MET A 124 -7.63 10.97 11.54
CA MET A 124 -7.53 12.33 12.11
C MET A 124 -8.52 12.53 13.27
N ALA A 125 -9.76 12.09 13.12
CA ALA A 125 -10.76 12.17 14.17
C ALA A 125 -10.38 11.30 15.39
N TYR A 126 -9.85 10.10 15.17
CA TYR A 126 -9.36 9.21 16.21
C TYR A 126 -8.24 9.88 17.03
N ASN A 127 -7.25 10.47 16.36
CA ASN A 127 -6.13 11.17 17.00
C ASN A 127 -6.58 12.42 17.77
N ALA A 128 -7.67 13.06 17.34
CA ALA A 128 -8.30 14.16 18.05
C ALA A 128 -9.21 13.70 19.22
N GLY A 129 -9.35 12.40 19.48
CA GLY A 129 -10.20 11.84 20.51
C GLY A 129 -11.71 11.82 20.17
N ASP A 130 -12.08 12.23 18.95
CA ASP A 130 -13.48 12.16 18.47
C ASP A 130 -13.76 10.78 17.86
N TYR A 131 -13.92 9.80 18.75
CA TYR A 131 -14.12 8.39 18.37
C TYR A 131 -15.44 8.14 17.63
N ASN A 132 -16.47 8.95 17.89
CA ASN A 132 -17.75 8.85 17.17
C ASN A 132 -17.61 9.26 15.71
N THR A 133 -16.93 10.36 15.44
CA THR A 133 -16.62 10.82 14.09
C THR A 133 -15.67 9.84 13.39
N ALA A 134 -14.66 9.33 14.10
CA ALA A 134 -13.75 8.30 13.57
C ALA A 134 -14.51 7.05 13.12
N ALA A 135 -15.40 6.51 13.97
CA ALA A 135 -16.22 5.35 13.63
C ALA A 135 -17.07 5.57 12.37
N ASN A 136 -17.70 6.75 12.26
CA ASN A 136 -18.50 7.10 11.08
C ASN A 136 -17.67 7.11 9.79
N TYR A 137 -16.47 7.70 9.83
CA TYR A 137 -15.58 7.72 8.67
C TYR A 137 -15.05 6.34 8.31
N PHE A 138 -14.66 5.51 9.29
CA PHE A 138 -14.23 4.14 9.02
C PHE A 138 -15.36 3.28 8.45
N GLN A 139 -16.61 3.46 8.90
CA GLN A 139 -17.75 2.77 8.30
C GLN A 139 -17.97 3.19 6.84
N LYS A 140 -17.83 4.48 6.50
CA LYS A 140 -17.88 4.95 5.11
C LYS A 140 -16.73 4.36 4.28
N ALA A 141 -15.52 4.30 4.84
CA ALA A 141 -14.38 3.67 4.19
C ALA A 141 -14.65 2.17 3.92
N LEU A 142 -15.22 1.45 4.90
CA LEU A 142 -15.58 0.04 4.76
C LEU A 142 -16.69 -0.18 3.73
N ALA A 143 -17.65 0.76 3.64
CA ALA A 143 -18.70 0.71 2.61
C ALA A 143 -18.12 0.91 1.19
N ALA A 144 -17.05 1.70 1.05
CA ALA A 144 -16.34 1.89 -0.23
C ALA A 144 -15.42 0.69 -0.56
N ASN A 145 -14.78 0.09 0.44
CA ASN A 145 -13.97 -1.12 0.29
C ASN A 145 -14.07 -2.01 1.55
N SER A 146 -14.91 -3.02 1.50
CA SER A 146 -15.17 -3.92 2.63
C SER A 146 -13.97 -4.79 3.05
N SER A 147 -12.96 -4.92 2.21
CA SER A 147 -11.76 -5.71 2.45
C SER A 147 -10.51 -4.87 2.73
N ALA A 148 -10.63 -3.54 2.93
CA ALA A 148 -9.49 -2.68 3.21
C ALA A 148 -8.88 -3.04 4.57
N PRO A 149 -7.65 -3.60 4.61
CA PRO A 149 -7.09 -4.11 5.85
C PRO A 149 -6.78 -3.00 6.86
N GLU A 150 -6.40 -1.81 6.40
CA GLU A 150 -6.15 -0.65 7.26
C GLU A 150 -7.42 -0.20 7.99
N VAL A 151 -8.57 -0.25 7.32
CA VAL A 151 -9.86 0.12 7.90
C VAL A 151 -10.29 -0.88 8.96
N GLN A 152 -10.06 -2.18 8.71
CA GLN A 152 -10.33 -3.24 9.69
C GLN A 152 -9.50 -3.04 10.97
N LEU A 153 -8.19 -2.73 10.83
CA LEU A 153 -7.35 -2.42 11.98
C LEU A 153 -7.85 -1.22 12.77
N ASN A 154 -8.20 -0.13 12.08
CA ASN A 154 -8.66 1.10 12.72
C ASN A 154 -9.98 0.88 13.49
N LEU A 155 -10.91 0.11 12.94
CA LEU A 155 -12.12 -0.32 13.65
C LEU A 155 -11.77 -1.21 14.87
N GLY A 156 -10.83 -2.14 14.71
CA GLY A 156 -10.34 -2.95 15.82
C GLY A 156 -9.77 -2.12 16.97
N TYR A 157 -9.05 -1.03 16.68
CA TYR A 157 -8.60 -0.10 17.71
C TYR A 157 -9.75 0.60 18.44
N LEU A 158 -10.81 0.98 17.73
CA LEU A 158 -11.99 1.55 18.36
C LEU A 158 -12.68 0.54 19.31
N GLU A 159 -12.77 -0.72 18.91
CA GLU A 159 -13.31 -1.79 19.77
C GLU A 159 -12.45 -2.02 21.02
N LEU A 160 -11.10 -1.97 20.87
CA LEU A 160 -10.21 -2.03 22.04
C LEU A 160 -10.42 -0.90 23.04
N LEU A 161 -10.65 0.33 22.56
CA LEU A 161 -10.95 1.49 23.41
C LEU A 161 -12.25 1.31 24.20
N GLN A 162 -13.22 0.59 23.62
CA GLN A 162 -14.49 0.28 24.26
C GLN A 162 -14.40 -0.94 25.20
N GLY A 163 -13.27 -1.65 25.19
CA GLY A 163 -13.07 -2.89 25.95
C GLY A 163 -13.63 -4.14 25.28
N ASN A 164 -14.07 -4.03 24.01
CA ASN A 164 -14.64 -5.13 23.22
C ASN A 164 -13.52 -5.97 22.58
N VAL A 165 -12.72 -6.65 23.41
CA VAL A 165 -11.50 -7.35 22.97
C VAL A 165 -11.79 -8.44 21.93
N SER A 166 -12.90 -9.15 22.03
CA SER A 166 -13.30 -10.19 21.07
C SER A 166 -13.60 -9.63 19.68
N ASP A 167 -14.30 -8.50 19.60
CA ASP A 167 -14.66 -7.86 18.33
C ASP A 167 -13.40 -7.22 17.70
N ALA A 168 -12.55 -6.64 18.54
CA ALA A 168 -11.24 -6.13 18.11
C ALA A 168 -10.37 -7.25 17.50
N GLU A 169 -10.33 -8.44 18.12
CA GLU A 169 -9.59 -9.60 17.61
C GLU A 169 -10.08 -10.01 16.22
N ALA A 170 -11.40 -10.10 16.02
CA ALA A 170 -11.98 -10.45 14.73
C ALA A 170 -11.63 -9.45 13.64
N LEU A 171 -11.73 -8.14 13.94
CA LEU A 171 -11.40 -7.06 13.01
C LEU A 171 -9.90 -7.00 12.70
N MET A 172 -9.04 -7.07 13.71
CA MET A 172 -7.60 -7.03 13.54
C MET A 172 -7.05 -8.25 12.79
N ALA A 173 -7.68 -9.42 12.93
CA ALA A 173 -7.34 -10.60 12.12
C ALA A 173 -7.61 -10.35 10.62
N LEU A 174 -8.68 -9.65 10.26
CA LEU A 174 -8.97 -9.26 8.87
C LEU A 174 -8.00 -8.20 8.35
N GLY A 175 -7.47 -7.37 9.23
CA GLY A 175 -6.51 -6.30 8.91
C GLY A 175 -5.03 -6.71 9.01
N ALA A 176 -4.72 -7.97 9.35
CA ALA A 176 -3.35 -8.40 9.67
C ALA A 176 -2.33 -8.20 8.53
N GLU A 177 -2.78 -8.14 7.28
CA GLU A 177 -1.93 -7.91 6.11
C GLU A 177 -1.53 -6.43 5.93
N ALA A 178 -2.16 -5.49 6.66
CA ALA A 178 -1.77 -4.09 6.61
C ALA A 178 -0.35 -3.88 7.18
N LYS A 179 0.32 -2.82 6.75
CA LYS A 179 1.68 -2.48 7.21
C LYS A 179 1.78 -2.36 8.75
N ALA A 180 0.71 -1.93 9.41
CA ALA A 180 0.64 -1.81 10.88
C ALA A 180 0.06 -3.05 11.56
N GLY A 181 -0.11 -4.16 10.85
CA GLY A 181 -0.76 -5.38 11.35
C GLY A 181 -0.07 -5.95 12.59
N ASP A 182 1.26 -6.08 12.57
CA ASP A 182 2.02 -6.60 13.72
C ASP A 182 1.86 -5.71 14.96
N GLU A 183 1.86 -4.38 14.80
CA GLU A 183 1.66 -3.45 15.92
C GLU A 183 0.25 -3.55 16.49
N ALA A 184 -0.76 -3.65 15.63
CA ALA A 184 -2.14 -3.82 16.04
C ALA A 184 -2.36 -5.13 16.80
N LEU A 185 -1.85 -6.23 16.28
CA LEU A 185 -1.91 -7.54 16.97
C LEU A 185 -1.11 -7.54 18.28
N GLY A 186 0.02 -6.84 18.34
CA GLY A 186 0.78 -6.65 19.56
C GLY A 186 -0.02 -5.92 20.63
N ASN A 187 -0.71 -4.84 20.26
CA ASN A 187 -1.61 -4.10 21.16
C ASN A 187 -2.81 -4.94 21.62
N LEU A 188 -3.37 -5.75 20.73
CA LEU A 188 -4.41 -6.71 21.08
C LEU A 188 -3.89 -7.72 22.13
N TYR A 189 -2.70 -8.29 21.93
CA TYR A 189 -2.11 -9.22 22.91
C TYR A 189 -1.83 -8.55 24.25
N ILE A 190 -1.42 -7.26 24.26
CA ILE A 190 -1.31 -6.50 25.52
C ILE A 190 -2.66 -6.39 26.20
N ALA A 191 -3.73 -6.05 25.48
CA ALA A 191 -5.08 -5.96 26.03
C ALA A 191 -5.61 -7.30 26.56
N GLN A 192 -5.20 -8.42 25.95
CA GLN A 192 -5.52 -9.78 26.38
C GLN A 192 -4.64 -10.27 27.57
N GLY A 193 -3.64 -9.50 28.00
CA GLY A 193 -2.69 -9.90 29.03
C GLY A 193 -1.63 -10.90 28.56
N LEU A 194 -1.48 -11.10 27.26
CA LEU A 194 -0.53 -12.01 26.63
C LEU A 194 0.82 -11.33 26.35
N TYR A 195 1.42 -10.74 27.40
CA TYR A 195 2.55 -9.82 27.30
C TYR A 195 3.78 -10.41 26.62
N GLY A 196 4.12 -11.68 26.93
CA GLY A 196 5.24 -12.36 26.27
C GLY A 196 5.04 -12.56 24.78
N ARG A 197 3.80 -12.83 24.33
CA ARG A 197 3.48 -12.90 22.89
C ARG A 197 3.59 -11.54 22.22
N ALA A 198 3.09 -10.49 22.87
CA ALA A 198 3.21 -9.13 22.38
C ALA A 198 4.67 -8.71 22.26
N ALA A 199 5.48 -8.94 23.29
CA ALA A 199 6.89 -8.60 23.31
C ALA A 199 7.69 -9.33 22.20
N TYR A 200 7.38 -10.61 21.95
CA TYR A 200 7.98 -11.38 20.87
C TYR A 200 7.58 -10.86 19.48
N LEU A 201 6.29 -10.62 19.25
CA LEU A 201 5.80 -10.12 17.96
C LEU A 201 6.39 -8.75 17.61
N LEU A 202 6.50 -7.88 18.61
CA LEU A 202 6.93 -6.49 18.45
C LEU A 202 8.45 -6.29 18.58
N GLU A 203 9.25 -7.32 18.80
CA GLU A 203 10.68 -7.22 19.18
C GLU A 203 11.53 -6.33 18.26
N LYS A 204 11.17 -6.27 16.95
CA LYS A 204 11.88 -5.49 15.92
C LYS A 204 11.37 -4.06 15.77
N LEU A 205 10.28 -3.72 16.44
CA LEU A 205 9.64 -2.42 16.37
C LEU A 205 10.00 -1.59 17.62
N PRO A 206 10.83 -0.55 17.52
CA PRO A 206 11.17 0.29 18.66
C PRO A 206 10.03 1.29 18.94
N THR A 207 8.92 0.78 19.49
CA THR A 207 7.70 1.54 19.78
C THR A 207 7.34 1.54 21.26
N ASN A 208 6.42 2.42 21.65
CA ASN A 208 5.86 2.45 23.01
C ASN A 208 5.17 1.13 23.37
N SER A 209 4.46 0.52 22.43
CA SER A 209 3.78 -0.77 22.60
C SER A 209 4.78 -1.89 22.92
N THR A 210 5.92 -1.91 22.22
CA THR A 210 6.98 -2.90 22.46
C THR A 210 7.57 -2.74 23.85
N ALA A 211 7.92 -1.51 24.22
CA ALA A 211 8.47 -1.22 25.55
C ALA A 211 7.48 -1.57 26.66
N LEU A 212 6.19 -1.29 26.46
CA LEU A 212 5.12 -1.63 27.38
C LEU A 212 4.96 -3.15 27.53
N ALA A 213 4.92 -3.89 26.41
CA ALA A 213 4.81 -5.34 26.42
C ALA A 213 5.97 -5.99 27.19
N GLN A 214 7.21 -5.60 26.89
CA GLN A 214 8.41 -6.09 27.56
C GLN A 214 8.39 -5.78 29.08
N MET A 215 7.97 -4.56 29.44
CA MET A 215 7.86 -4.16 30.84
C MET A 215 6.78 -4.95 31.58
N LEU A 216 5.64 -5.22 30.95
CA LEU A 216 4.54 -6.00 31.54
C LEU A 216 4.89 -7.50 31.63
N ASP A 217 5.71 -8.00 30.72
CA ASP A 217 6.28 -9.35 30.75
C ASP A 217 7.40 -9.53 31.81
N GLY A 218 7.87 -8.39 32.39
CA GLY A 218 8.91 -8.39 33.44
C GLY A 218 10.33 -8.22 32.88
N ASP A 219 10.53 -8.12 31.58
CA ASP A 219 11.86 -7.85 30.99
C ASP A 219 12.17 -6.35 30.99
N TYR A 220 12.46 -5.84 32.19
CA TYR A 220 12.80 -4.43 32.40
C TYR A 220 14.10 -4.01 31.70
N SER A 221 15.02 -4.95 31.50
CA SER A 221 16.29 -4.68 30.83
C SER A 221 16.09 -4.37 29.36
N THR A 222 15.33 -5.18 28.66
CA THR A 222 15.02 -4.99 27.26
C THR A 222 14.09 -3.79 27.07
N ALA A 223 13.07 -3.60 27.91
CA ALA A 223 12.20 -2.43 27.89
C ALA A 223 12.98 -1.11 27.95
N LYS A 224 14.01 -1.03 28.83
CA LYS A 224 14.88 0.13 28.93
C LYS A 224 15.64 0.41 27.64
N LYS A 225 16.13 -0.64 26.97
CA LYS A 225 16.85 -0.50 25.68
C LYS A 225 15.90 -0.04 24.57
N THR A 226 14.69 -0.62 24.53
CA THR A 226 13.65 -0.25 23.57
C THR A 226 13.27 1.22 23.72
N ILE A 227 12.98 1.70 24.94
CA ILE A 227 12.68 3.11 25.22
C ILE A 227 13.80 4.03 24.69
N ALA A 228 15.06 3.64 24.92
CA ALA A 228 16.21 4.44 24.48
C ALA A 228 16.40 4.44 22.94
N SER A 229 15.84 3.48 22.21
CA SER A 229 15.94 3.35 20.76
C SER A 229 14.79 4.04 20.00
N ILE A 230 13.75 4.51 20.69
CA ILE A 230 12.65 5.26 20.08
C ILE A 230 13.19 6.59 19.54
N LYS A 231 13.06 6.80 18.22
CA LYS A 231 13.67 7.99 17.55
C LYS A 231 12.99 9.31 17.91
N ASN A 232 11.66 9.29 18.03
CA ASN A 232 10.85 10.47 18.34
C ASN A 232 10.05 10.18 19.61
N PRO A 233 10.66 10.30 20.80
CA PRO A 233 9.97 10.04 22.06
C PRO A 233 8.90 11.10 22.32
N ASP A 234 7.69 10.65 22.62
CA ASP A 234 6.52 11.47 22.98
C ASP A 234 6.26 11.46 24.51
N ALA A 235 5.18 12.10 24.93
CA ALA A 235 4.77 12.11 26.34
C ALA A 235 4.54 10.68 26.86
N THR A 236 3.96 9.78 26.05
CA THR A 236 3.73 8.37 26.38
C THR A 236 5.05 7.63 26.60
N THR A 237 6.06 7.84 25.75
CA THR A 237 7.41 7.26 25.90
C THR A 237 8.00 7.61 27.26
N HIS A 238 7.92 8.90 27.63
CA HIS A 238 8.44 9.38 28.90
C HIS A 238 7.63 8.89 30.09
N TYR A 239 6.33 8.73 29.94
CA TYR A 239 5.49 8.12 30.98
C TYR A 239 5.86 6.65 31.19
N ILE A 240 6.02 5.85 30.13
CA ILE A 240 6.48 4.45 30.20
C ILE A 240 7.86 4.37 30.90
N LYS A 241 8.78 5.31 30.57
CA LYS A 241 10.07 5.43 31.27
C LYS A 241 9.91 5.64 32.77
N ALA A 242 8.98 6.50 33.19
CA ALA A 242 8.71 6.73 34.60
C ALA A 242 8.13 5.49 35.29
N VAL A 243 7.21 4.78 34.64
CA VAL A 243 6.63 3.52 35.14
C VAL A 243 7.72 2.44 35.28
N LEU A 244 8.63 2.34 34.30
CA LEU A 244 9.81 1.46 34.39
C LEU A 244 10.69 1.82 35.60
N GLY A 245 10.90 3.09 35.86
CA GLY A 245 11.62 3.59 37.04
C GLY A 245 10.95 3.11 38.34
N ALA A 246 9.61 3.21 38.41
CA ALA A 246 8.85 2.73 39.56
C ALA A 246 8.96 1.22 39.77
N ARG A 247 8.88 0.45 38.69
CA ARG A 247 9.01 -1.04 38.72
C ARG A 247 10.40 -1.51 39.12
N THR A 248 11.44 -0.70 38.84
CA THR A 248 12.85 -1.04 39.12
C THR A 248 13.42 -0.31 40.37
N GLY A 249 12.60 0.48 41.09
CA GLY A 249 13.04 1.24 42.25
C GLY A 249 13.98 2.39 41.92
N ASN A 250 14.01 2.90 40.69
CA ASN A 250 14.91 3.95 40.22
C ASN A 250 14.23 5.33 40.27
N ALA A 251 14.41 6.06 41.37
CA ALA A 251 13.80 7.36 41.58
C ALA A 251 14.19 8.41 40.54
N ALA A 252 15.42 8.37 40.01
CA ALA A 252 15.88 9.31 38.98
C ALA A 252 15.11 9.10 37.67
N LEU A 253 14.88 7.83 37.26
CA LEU A 253 14.09 7.50 36.09
C LEU A 253 12.63 7.96 36.23
N ILE A 254 12.04 7.86 37.43
CA ILE A 254 10.68 8.33 37.70
C ILE A 254 10.62 9.84 37.48
N TYR A 255 11.50 10.57 38.15
CA TYR A 255 11.52 12.03 38.09
C TYR A 255 11.76 12.58 36.69
N ASP A 256 12.78 12.06 35.99
CA ASP A 256 13.11 12.47 34.62
C ASP A 256 12.01 12.15 33.62
N GLY A 257 11.41 10.95 33.77
CA GLY A 257 10.32 10.53 32.92
C GLY A 257 9.08 11.43 33.06
N LEU A 258 8.59 11.62 34.30
CA LEU A 258 7.43 12.49 34.56
C LEU A 258 7.67 13.93 34.14
N LYS A 259 8.86 14.49 34.48
CA LYS A 259 9.23 15.87 34.10
C LYS A 259 9.23 16.06 32.56
N SER A 260 9.67 15.05 31.81
CA SER A 260 9.71 15.12 30.34
C SER A 260 8.34 14.92 29.74
N ALA A 261 7.53 14.02 30.29
CA ALA A 261 6.17 13.77 29.82
C ALA A 261 5.31 15.06 29.91
N VAL A 262 5.31 15.71 31.09
CA VAL A 262 4.54 16.96 31.31
C VAL A 262 4.96 18.14 30.41
N LYS A 263 6.16 18.11 29.84
CA LYS A 263 6.60 19.16 28.91
C LYS A 263 6.12 18.97 27.48
N LEU A 264 5.75 17.78 27.16
CA LEU A 264 5.32 17.37 25.80
C LEU A 264 3.80 17.18 25.69
N ASP A 265 3.11 17.21 26.83
CA ASP A 265 1.65 17.20 26.93
C ASP A 265 1.14 18.65 26.90
#